data_3670aeebc7ea989feeaa17adacb01f8d
#
_entry.id   3670aeebc7ea989feeaa17adacb01f8d
#
_cell.length_a   1.000
_cell.length_b   1.000
_cell.length_c   1.000
_cell.angle_alpha   90.00
_cell.angle_beta   90.00
_cell.angle_gamma   90.00
#
_symmetry.space_group_name_H-M   'P 1'
#
loop_
_entity.id
_entity.type
_entity.pdbx_description
1 polymer ?
#
loop_
_entity_poly.entity_id
_entity_poly.type
_entity_poly.pdbx_seq_one_letter_code
_entity_poly.pdbx_strand_id
1 'polypeptide(L)'
;MTRPVNAVSAEQTFRRAVDALRAGATRLQLPFGPLIVGLAVRFVLAPFTAVSYDVAVWFHTALSGYYGLPLYARPGFSYPPVWGYLLQIIGTAIHLLGFGPDVIGVINPGFTSASDVTGDFTDVVTAPGFNLLFKCGLFAFDLVTAAVIYRFVNQLTGKPERARLAFMAWFLNPFVIYESAVHGAFDVIVGFAVLATLILILNGREYWAGAAWAIGILTKLSPVTLGLELVLAIAVMENSIQQSTKFTVRRLAGFGLGAGVAMGCLAAPLVLQGSVPAMLHNVFTRAQQPVTIGGMSFSGLRYLKPFSGLLEWAFQNSGVVIQASTTAQIVAIALWATWTVIMVRKDPVFALFTGSVGTLATFMLLSPVANPQYILWWLPALTVFVFASGRGYWHFALISLAPVLFSVAILGPTAVLGPLATYTHLIPVSAVNDQVAAWYMSPARLWGTSLADDFFAPAWLVTVAAIIALFVVWIRIAREEFS
;
A
#
# COMPACT_ATOMS: atom_id res chain seq x y z
N MET A 1 3.63 -3.67 -54.97
CA MET A 1 4.88 -4.12 -54.30
C MET A 1 4.91 -3.53 -52.89
N THR A 2 4.44 -4.28 -51.90
CA THR A 2 4.47 -3.91 -50.49
C THR A 2 5.85 -4.29 -49.93
N ARG A 3 6.60 -3.29 -49.47
CA ARG A 3 7.87 -3.52 -48.78
C ARG A 3 7.60 -4.38 -47.52
N PRO A 4 8.37 -5.46 -47.29
CA PRO A 4 8.25 -6.19 -46.04
C PRO A 4 8.64 -5.25 -44.90
N VAL A 5 7.75 -5.07 -43.94
CA VAL A 5 8.05 -4.46 -42.64
C VAL A 5 9.12 -5.36 -42.01
N ASN A 6 10.34 -4.85 -41.85
CA ASN A 6 11.42 -5.58 -41.18
C ASN A 6 10.97 -5.93 -39.76
N ALA A 7 10.56 -7.15 -39.55
CA ALA A 7 10.29 -7.70 -38.24
C ALA A 7 11.61 -7.70 -37.46
N VAL A 8 11.78 -6.68 -36.62
CA VAL A 8 12.85 -6.70 -35.61
C VAL A 8 12.60 -7.95 -34.78
N SER A 9 13.58 -8.86 -34.74
CA SER A 9 13.40 -10.13 -34.03
C SER A 9 13.08 -9.86 -32.56
N ALA A 10 12.23 -10.66 -31.94
CA ALA A 10 11.89 -10.56 -30.52
C ALA A 10 13.16 -10.51 -29.64
N GLU A 11 14.20 -11.25 -30.05
CA GLU A 11 15.50 -11.25 -29.40
C GLU A 11 16.20 -9.88 -29.44
N GLN A 12 16.15 -9.19 -30.58
CA GLN A 12 16.75 -7.85 -30.70
C GLN A 12 16.00 -6.82 -29.85
N THR A 13 14.68 -6.92 -29.79
CA THR A 13 13.85 -6.07 -28.94
C THR A 13 14.15 -6.31 -27.46
N PHE A 14 14.25 -7.56 -27.05
CA PHE A 14 14.61 -7.94 -25.67
C PHE A 14 16.02 -7.45 -25.31
N ARG A 15 17.03 -7.66 -26.16
CA ARG A 15 18.40 -7.16 -25.91
C ARG A 15 18.42 -5.64 -25.74
N ARG A 16 17.74 -4.89 -26.62
CA ARG A 16 17.65 -3.43 -26.50
C ARG A 16 17.00 -2.99 -25.18
N ALA A 17 15.95 -3.66 -24.73
CA ALA A 17 15.30 -3.38 -23.46
C ALA A 17 16.23 -3.63 -22.27
N VAL A 18 16.97 -4.73 -22.27
CA VAL A 18 17.96 -5.06 -21.23
C VAL A 18 19.10 -4.04 -21.21
N ASP A 19 19.63 -3.65 -22.38
CA ASP A 19 20.69 -2.65 -22.46
C ASP A 19 20.21 -1.26 -21.99
N ALA A 20 18.98 -0.87 -22.32
CA ALA A 20 18.38 0.38 -21.84
C ALA A 20 18.20 0.37 -20.31
N LEU A 21 17.73 -0.73 -19.74
CA LEU A 21 17.60 -0.92 -18.29
C LEU A 21 18.98 -0.89 -17.60
N ARG A 22 19.97 -1.55 -18.20
CA ARG A 22 21.35 -1.54 -17.68
C ARG A 22 21.94 -0.13 -17.69
N ALA A 23 21.80 0.61 -18.79
CA ALA A 23 22.26 1.99 -18.91
C ALA A 23 21.55 2.91 -17.88
N GLY A 24 20.23 2.75 -17.70
CA GLY A 24 19.46 3.45 -16.69
C GLY A 24 19.94 3.14 -15.26
N ALA A 25 20.09 1.86 -14.94
CA ALA A 25 20.58 1.42 -13.63
C ALA A 25 22.01 1.93 -13.34
N THR A 26 22.90 1.91 -14.35
CA THR A 26 24.26 2.45 -14.22
C THR A 26 24.25 3.94 -13.95
N ARG A 27 23.44 4.71 -14.68
CA ARG A 27 23.28 6.17 -14.44
C ARG A 27 22.75 6.48 -13.04
N LEU A 28 21.86 5.64 -12.53
CA LEU A 28 21.27 5.76 -11.20
C LEU A 28 22.10 5.05 -10.12
N GLN A 29 23.17 4.35 -10.49
CA GLN A 29 23.98 3.49 -9.61
C GLN A 29 23.16 2.38 -8.90
N LEU A 30 22.05 1.95 -9.49
CA LEU A 30 21.19 0.92 -8.92
C LEU A 30 21.79 -0.47 -9.10
N PRO A 31 21.51 -1.42 -8.17
CA PRO A 31 21.99 -2.80 -8.29
C PRO A 31 21.24 -3.56 -9.40
N PHE A 32 21.87 -3.72 -10.55
CA PHE A 32 21.25 -4.25 -11.76
C PHE A 32 20.72 -5.69 -11.60
N GLY A 33 21.48 -6.59 -10.96
CA GLY A 33 21.03 -7.97 -10.73
C GLY A 33 19.72 -8.06 -9.93
N PRO A 34 19.65 -7.49 -8.73
CA PRO A 34 18.41 -7.39 -7.96
C PRO A 34 17.25 -6.72 -8.70
N LEU A 35 17.55 -5.71 -9.53
CA LEU A 35 16.55 -5.07 -10.38
C LEU A 35 15.89 -6.05 -11.34
N ILE A 36 16.70 -6.81 -12.09
CA ILE A 36 16.19 -7.79 -13.06
C ILE A 36 15.41 -8.90 -12.36
N VAL A 37 15.94 -9.45 -11.26
CA VAL A 37 15.26 -10.50 -10.50
C VAL A 37 13.91 -10.00 -9.99
N GLY A 38 13.87 -8.82 -9.38
CA GLY A 38 12.63 -8.26 -8.84
C GLY A 38 11.57 -7.95 -9.92
N LEU A 39 11.99 -7.49 -11.10
CA LEU A 39 11.09 -7.32 -12.25
C LEU A 39 10.61 -8.67 -12.78
N ALA A 40 11.51 -9.61 -13.01
CA ALA A 40 11.17 -10.93 -13.55
C ALA A 40 10.12 -11.63 -12.68
N VAL A 41 10.30 -11.65 -11.35
CA VAL A 41 9.34 -12.24 -10.42
C VAL A 41 7.96 -11.55 -10.54
N ARG A 42 7.91 -10.22 -10.59
CA ARG A 42 6.67 -9.47 -10.72
C ARG A 42 5.95 -9.76 -12.05
N PHE A 43 6.68 -9.76 -13.15
CA PHE A 43 6.11 -10.03 -14.48
C PHE A 43 5.62 -11.47 -14.64
N VAL A 44 6.24 -12.44 -13.96
CA VAL A 44 5.78 -13.83 -13.95
C VAL A 44 4.51 -13.99 -13.10
N LEU A 45 4.44 -13.35 -11.94
CA LEU A 45 3.29 -13.50 -11.04
C LEU A 45 2.06 -12.71 -11.50
N ALA A 46 2.24 -11.49 -11.99
CA ALA A 46 1.16 -10.53 -12.20
C ALA A 46 0.02 -10.98 -13.11
N PRO A 47 0.24 -11.64 -14.25
CA PRO A 47 -0.84 -12.00 -15.17
C PRO A 47 -1.88 -12.96 -14.57
N PHE A 48 -1.40 -13.95 -13.82
CA PHE A 48 -2.22 -15.06 -13.34
C PHE A 48 -2.52 -15.00 -11.84
N THR A 49 -2.39 -13.83 -11.23
CA THR A 49 -2.70 -13.63 -9.83
C THR A 49 -3.67 -12.47 -9.67
N ALA A 50 -4.69 -12.68 -8.87
CA ALA A 50 -5.71 -11.68 -8.56
C ALA A 50 -6.39 -12.03 -7.24
N VAL A 51 -6.94 -11.00 -6.57
CA VAL A 51 -7.79 -11.16 -5.40
C VAL A 51 -9.20 -10.81 -5.79
N SER A 52 -10.12 -11.69 -5.57
CA SER A 52 -11.49 -11.55 -6.09
C SER A 52 -12.17 -10.24 -5.66
N TYR A 53 -12.13 -9.85 -4.39
CA TYR A 53 -12.81 -8.64 -3.92
C TYR A 53 -12.22 -7.34 -4.49
N ASP A 54 -10.95 -7.05 -4.22
CA ASP A 54 -10.33 -5.80 -4.66
C ASP A 54 -10.26 -5.72 -6.18
N VAL A 55 -9.95 -6.84 -6.82
CA VAL A 55 -9.85 -6.92 -8.28
C VAL A 55 -11.21 -6.78 -8.98
N ALA A 56 -12.30 -7.25 -8.35
CA ALA A 56 -13.64 -6.98 -8.85
C ALA A 56 -13.96 -5.47 -8.83
N VAL A 57 -13.56 -4.77 -7.79
CA VAL A 57 -13.68 -3.30 -7.73
C VAL A 57 -12.84 -2.64 -8.83
N TRP A 58 -11.61 -3.13 -9.08
CA TRP A 58 -10.77 -2.63 -10.19
C TRP A 58 -11.40 -2.88 -11.55
N PHE A 59 -11.95 -4.06 -11.77
CA PHE A 59 -12.70 -4.42 -12.97
C PHE A 59 -13.87 -3.46 -13.23
N HIS A 60 -14.75 -3.27 -12.26
CA HIS A 60 -15.89 -2.35 -12.39
C HIS A 60 -15.47 -0.91 -12.61
N THR A 61 -14.37 -0.47 -11.98
CA THR A 61 -13.83 0.88 -12.15
C THR A 61 -13.23 1.07 -13.55
N ALA A 62 -12.50 0.08 -14.06
CA ALA A 62 -11.99 0.09 -15.44
C ALA A 62 -13.12 0.06 -16.46
N LEU A 63 -14.18 -0.76 -16.23
CA LEU A 63 -15.39 -0.74 -17.06
C LEU A 63 -16.11 0.62 -17.07
N SER A 64 -16.10 1.35 -15.95
CA SER A 64 -16.61 2.72 -15.94
C SER A 64 -15.84 3.62 -16.92
N GLY A 65 -14.50 3.53 -16.94
CA GLY A 65 -13.67 4.21 -17.93
C GLY A 65 -13.93 3.74 -19.36
N TYR A 66 -14.08 2.44 -19.57
CA TYR A 66 -14.40 1.84 -20.88
C TYR A 66 -15.70 2.41 -21.49
N TYR A 67 -16.73 2.57 -20.66
CA TYR A 67 -18.04 3.10 -21.10
C TYR A 67 -18.16 4.63 -20.95
N GLY A 68 -17.10 5.35 -20.59
CA GLY A 68 -17.14 6.80 -20.40
C GLY A 68 -18.01 7.27 -19.24
N LEU A 69 -18.21 6.40 -18.22
CA LEU A 69 -19.00 6.71 -17.03
C LEU A 69 -18.17 7.45 -15.98
N PRO A 70 -18.79 8.28 -15.13
CA PRO A 70 -18.11 8.88 -13.97
C PRO A 70 -17.47 7.83 -13.05
N LEU A 71 -16.39 8.21 -12.36
CA LEU A 71 -15.61 7.28 -11.50
C LEU A 71 -16.46 6.55 -10.45
N TYR A 72 -17.41 7.24 -9.84
CA TYR A 72 -18.27 6.70 -8.78
C TYR A 72 -19.67 6.27 -9.28
N ALA A 73 -19.85 6.09 -10.58
CA ALA A 73 -21.13 5.66 -11.15
C ALA A 73 -21.46 4.20 -10.85
N ARG A 74 -20.45 3.37 -10.63
CA ARG A 74 -20.61 1.96 -10.28
C ARG A 74 -20.35 1.72 -8.80
N PRO A 75 -21.07 0.81 -8.15
CA PRO A 75 -20.87 0.50 -6.74
C PRO A 75 -19.47 -0.13 -6.50
N GLY A 76 -19.02 -0.07 -5.25
CA GLY A 76 -17.81 -0.75 -4.76
C GLY A 76 -16.56 0.12 -4.67
N PHE A 77 -16.36 1.12 -5.52
CA PHE A 77 -15.19 1.99 -5.42
C PHE A 77 -15.35 2.98 -4.25
N SER A 78 -14.70 2.68 -3.13
CA SER A 78 -14.80 3.42 -1.87
C SER A 78 -13.47 4.05 -1.44
N TYR A 79 -12.63 4.38 -2.40
CA TYR A 79 -11.34 5.04 -2.19
C TYR A 79 -11.35 6.46 -2.79
N PRO A 80 -10.43 7.35 -2.35
CA PRO A 80 -10.18 8.63 -3.02
C PRO A 80 -9.72 8.42 -4.48
N PRO A 81 -9.76 9.45 -5.36
CA PRO A 81 -9.85 9.27 -6.81
C PRO A 81 -8.57 8.81 -7.52
N VAL A 82 -7.37 8.98 -6.95
CA VAL A 82 -6.11 8.81 -7.70
C VAL A 82 -5.97 7.42 -8.32
N TRP A 83 -6.23 6.36 -7.55
CA TRP A 83 -6.20 5.00 -8.07
C TRP A 83 -7.31 4.74 -9.09
N GLY A 84 -8.50 5.26 -8.83
CA GLY A 84 -9.63 5.14 -9.72
C GLY A 84 -9.38 5.79 -11.09
N TYR A 85 -8.71 6.93 -11.14
CA TYR A 85 -8.33 7.57 -12.40
C TYR A 85 -7.40 6.70 -13.24
N LEU A 86 -6.41 6.05 -12.63
CA LEU A 86 -5.53 5.14 -13.35
C LEU A 86 -6.34 4.00 -13.99
N LEU A 87 -7.25 3.40 -13.25
CA LEU A 87 -8.10 2.31 -13.75
C LEU A 87 -9.03 2.80 -14.86
N GLN A 88 -9.62 4.00 -14.74
CA GLN A 88 -10.45 4.59 -15.79
C GLN A 88 -9.65 4.89 -17.05
N ILE A 89 -8.42 5.42 -16.93
CA ILE A 89 -7.53 5.65 -18.07
C ILE A 89 -7.25 4.33 -18.80
N ILE A 90 -6.99 3.24 -18.06
CA ILE A 90 -6.78 1.92 -18.65
C ILE A 90 -8.04 1.45 -19.40
N GLY A 91 -9.21 1.54 -18.77
CA GLY A 91 -10.47 1.18 -19.42
C GLY A 91 -10.77 2.00 -20.68
N THR A 92 -10.57 3.32 -20.61
CA THR A 92 -10.73 4.22 -21.75
C THR A 92 -9.74 3.89 -22.88
N ALA A 93 -8.49 3.59 -22.53
CA ALA A 93 -7.48 3.21 -23.54
C ALA A 93 -7.85 1.89 -24.25
N ILE A 94 -8.35 0.89 -23.51
CA ILE A 94 -8.85 -0.37 -24.08
C ILE A 94 -9.98 -0.09 -25.08
N HIS A 95 -10.95 0.76 -24.72
CA HIS A 95 -12.04 1.17 -25.61
C HIS A 95 -11.54 1.87 -26.87
N LEU A 96 -10.66 2.87 -26.74
CA LEU A 96 -10.13 3.65 -27.86
C LEU A 96 -9.27 2.81 -28.82
N LEU A 97 -8.64 1.75 -28.32
CA LEU A 97 -7.90 0.78 -29.13
C LEU A 97 -8.81 -0.24 -29.85
N GLY A 98 -10.11 -0.19 -29.63
CA GLY A 98 -11.10 -1.05 -30.29
C GLY A 98 -11.19 -2.46 -29.70
N PHE A 99 -10.64 -2.71 -28.51
CA PHE A 99 -10.81 -4.01 -27.82
C PHE A 99 -12.16 -4.08 -27.12
N GLY A 100 -12.71 -5.29 -27.00
CA GLY A 100 -13.94 -5.54 -26.23
C GLY A 100 -13.71 -5.46 -24.71
N PRO A 101 -14.76 -5.33 -23.90
CA PRO A 101 -14.66 -5.28 -22.43
C PRO A 101 -14.19 -6.61 -21.80
N ASP A 102 -14.26 -7.71 -22.52
CA ASP A 102 -13.78 -9.04 -22.13
C ASP A 102 -12.28 -9.09 -21.90
N VAL A 103 -11.50 -8.19 -22.52
CA VAL A 103 -10.05 -8.07 -22.26
C VAL A 103 -9.76 -7.45 -20.88
N ILE A 104 -10.76 -6.87 -20.20
CA ILE A 104 -10.63 -6.42 -18.81
C ILE A 104 -10.88 -7.61 -17.86
N GLY A 105 -11.88 -8.43 -18.16
CA GLY A 105 -12.22 -9.59 -17.38
C GLY A 105 -13.59 -10.14 -17.72
N VAL A 106 -13.97 -11.21 -17.03
CA VAL A 106 -15.26 -11.88 -17.22
C VAL A 106 -15.96 -12.09 -15.88
N ILE A 107 -17.28 -12.16 -15.94
CA ILE A 107 -18.09 -12.65 -14.81
C ILE A 107 -18.28 -14.14 -15.03
N ASN A 108 -17.85 -14.96 -14.09
CA ASN A 108 -17.99 -16.42 -14.13
C ASN A 108 -18.93 -16.88 -13.01
N PRO A 109 -20.25 -17.09 -13.29
CA PRO A 109 -21.23 -17.41 -12.26
C PRO A 109 -20.99 -18.74 -11.53
N GLY A 110 -20.13 -19.60 -12.09
CA GLY A 110 -19.76 -20.86 -11.46
C GLY A 110 -18.60 -20.75 -10.47
N PHE A 111 -18.02 -19.56 -10.32
CA PHE A 111 -16.85 -19.36 -9.49
C PHE A 111 -17.26 -18.87 -8.10
N THR A 112 -17.04 -19.70 -7.09
CA THR A 112 -17.28 -19.37 -5.69
C THR A 112 -15.96 -18.94 -5.07
N SER A 113 -15.86 -17.68 -4.63
CA SER A 113 -14.67 -17.20 -3.91
C SER A 113 -14.90 -17.17 -2.40
N ALA A 114 -13.83 -17.06 -1.65
CA ALA A 114 -13.89 -16.89 -0.19
C ALA A 114 -14.72 -15.70 0.27
N SER A 115 -14.93 -14.73 -0.58
CA SER A 115 -15.74 -13.55 -0.30
C SER A 115 -17.25 -13.80 -0.43
N ASP A 116 -17.69 -14.99 -0.83
CA ASP A 116 -19.11 -15.37 -0.81
C ASP A 116 -19.71 -15.37 0.60
N VAL A 117 -18.86 -15.44 1.62
CA VAL A 117 -19.28 -15.22 3.02
C VAL A 117 -19.71 -13.77 3.26
N THR A 118 -19.34 -12.84 2.37
CA THR A 118 -19.61 -11.39 2.52
C THR A 118 -20.44 -10.78 1.39
N GLY A 119 -20.86 -11.58 0.36
CA GLY A 119 -21.73 -11.14 -0.76
C GLY A 119 -21.11 -10.13 -1.75
N ASP A 120 -21.49 -10.19 -2.98
CA ASP A 120 -21.54 -9.17 -4.01
C ASP A 120 -20.49 -9.12 -5.12
N PHE A 121 -19.26 -9.67 -5.02
CA PHE A 121 -18.24 -9.53 -6.09
C PHE A 121 -17.45 -10.81 -6.40
N THR A 122 -18.06 -11.96 -6.23
CA THR A 122 -17.35 -13.23 -6.18
C THR A 122 -17.05 -13.82 -7.55
N ASP A 123 -17.80 -13.40 -8.55
CA ASP A 123 -17.82 -14.01 -9.86
C ASP A 123 -16.88 -13.35 -10.87
N VAL A 124 -16.18 -12.28 -10.46
CA VAL A 124 -15.30 -11.53 -11.37
C VAL A 124 -13.91 -12.14 -11.41
N VAL A 125 -13.47 -12.51 -12.59
CA VAL A 125 -12.07 -12.90 -12.86
C VAL A 125 -11.47 -11.99 -13.93
N THR A 126 -10.48 -11.22 -13.54
CA THR A 126 -9.81 -10.28 -14.45
C THR A 126 -8.88 -10.98 -15.41
N ALA A 127 -8.81 -10.47 -16.64
CA ALA A 127 -7.97 -11.02 -17.69
C ALA A 127 -6.47 -10.85 -17.38
N PRO A 128 -5.61 -11.80 -17.77
CA PRO A 128 -4.17 -11.75 -17.54
C PRO A 128 -3.50 -10.49 -18.08
N GLY A 129 -3.94 -10.01 -19.25
CA GLY A 129 -3.45 -8.76 -19.85
C GLY A 129 -3.82 -7.53 -19.02
N PHE A 130 -5.03 -7.45 -18.53
CA PHE A 130 -5.48 -6.37 -17.65
C PHE A 130 -4.75 -6.41 -16.30
N ASN A 131 -4.61 -7.62 -15.71
CA ASN A 131 -3.85 -7.80 -14.46
C ASN A 131 -2.42 -7.28 -14.60
N LEU A 132 -1.74 -7.63 -15.69
CA LEU A 132 -0.40 -7.15 -15.96
C LEU A 132 -0.38 -5.62 -16.13
N LEU A 133 -1.31 -5.06 -16.89
CA LEU A 133 -1.33 -3.65 -17.23
C LEU A 133 -1.48 -2.73 -16.00
N PHE A 134 -2.47 -2.99 -15.13
CA PHE A 134 -2.63 -2.14 -13.95
C PHE A 134 -1.52 -2.36 -12.92
N LYS A 135 -1.00 -3.59 -12.80
CA LYS A 135 0.11 -3.90 -11.89
C LYS A 135 1.44 -3.32 -12.37
N CYS A 136 1.66 -3.13 -13.67
CA CYS A 136 2.83 -2.40 -14.17
C CYS A 136 2.93 -0.98 -13.58
N GLY A 137 1.81 -0.29 -13.36
CA GLY A 137 1.79 0.98 -12.63
C GLY A 137 2.33 0.84 -11.20
N LEU A 138 1.94 -0.21 -10.49
CA LEU A 138 2.43 -0.51 -9.14
C LEU A 138 3.92 -0.84 -9.13
N PHE A 139 4.40 -1.61 -10.12
CA PHE A 139 5.84 -1.93 -10.26
C PHE A 139 6.69 -0.68 -10.51
N ALA A 140 6.16 0.29 -11.25
CA ALA A 140 6.82 1.58 -11.43
C ALA A 140 6.98 2.31 -10.09
N PHE A 141 5.95 2.32 -9.25
CA PHE A 141 6.03 2.89 -7.90
C PHE A 141 6.97 2.11 -6.99
N ASP A 142 6.97 0.77 -7.04
CA ASP A 142 7.93 -0.06 -6.29
C ASP A 142 9.37 0.30 -6.66
N LEU A 143 9.66 0.44 -7.95
CA LEU A 143 10.98 0.75 -8.45
C LEU A 143 11.41 2.18 -8.10
N VAL A 144 10.53 3.16 -8.27
CA VAL A 144 10.82 4.55 -7.91
C VAL A 144 11.05 4.67 -6.40
N THR A 145 10.24 3.99 -5.59
CA THR A 145 10.42 3.93 -4.13
C THR A 145 11.79 3.33 -3.77
N ALA A 146 12.16 2.20 -4.39
CA ALA A 146 13.47 1.57 -4.19
C ALA A 146 14.62 2.50 -4.57
N ALA A 147 14.50 3.21 -5.69
CA ALA A 147 15.51 4.17 -6.16
C ALA A 147 15.65 5.37 -5.22
N VAL A 148 14.53 5.88 -4.70
CA VAL A 148 14.51 6.97 -3.71
C VAL A 148 15.13 6.51 -2.40
N ILE A 149 14.77 5.33 -1.89
CA ILE A 149 15.39 4.72 -0.71
C ILE A 149 16.90 4.59 -0.89
N TYR A 150 17.35 4.02 -2.02
CA TYR A 150 18.77 3.88 -2.33
C TYR A 150 19.51 5.22 -2.25
N ARG A 151 19.01 6.23 -2.97
CA ARG A 151 19.65 7.54 -3.02
C ARG A 151 19.69 8.20 -1.67
N PHE A 152 18.59 8.15 -0.93
CA PHE A 152 18.50 8.85 0.35
C PHE A 152 19.34 8.16 1.43
N VAL A 153 19.35 6.82 1.51
CA VAL A 153 20.24 6.09 2.43
C VAL A 153 21.70 6.33 2.07
N ASN A 154 22.06 6.37 0.78
CA ASN A 154 23.42 6.72 0.36
C ASN A 154 23.81 8.14 0.76
N GLN A 155 22.90 9.09 0.62
CA GLN A 155 23.11 10.49 1.04
C GLN A 155 23.31 10.60 2.55
N LEU A 156 22.52 9.89 3.35
CA LEU A 156 22.60 9.93 4.81
C LEU A 156 23.85 9.25 5.37
N THR A 157 24.28 8.15 4.73
CA THR A 157 25.34 7.29 5.30
C THR A 157 26.69 7.43 4.62
N GLY A 158 26.73 7.92 3.38
CA GLY A 158 27.93 7.86 2.53
C GLY A 158 28.37 6.42 2.16
N LYS A 159 27.53 5.40 2.45
CA LYS A 159 27.87 3.97 2.29
C LYS A 159 27.01 3.32 1.19
N PRO A 160 27.53 3.21 -0.06
CA PRO A 160 26.76 2.60 -1.17
C PRO A 160 26.29 1.17 -0.89
N GLU A 161 27.02 0.42 -0.08
CA GLU A 161 26.65 -0.94 0.31
C GLU A 161 25.36 -0.99 1.13
N ARG A 162 25.23 -0.08 2.12
CA ARG A 162 23.98 0.04 2.89
C ARG A 162 22.82 0.47 2.01
N ALA A 163 23.08 1.39 1.08
CA ALA A 163 22.07 1.83 0.12
C ALA A 163 21.62 0.67 -0.80
N ARG A 164 22.55 -0.18 -1.27
CA ARG A 164 22.20 -1.38 -2.05
C ARG A 164 21.37 -2.38 -1.25
N LEU A 165 21.72 -2.61 0.01
CA LEU A 165 20.94 -3.46 0.91
C LEU A 165 19.53 -2.89 1.14
N ALA A 166 19.40 -1.58 1.34
CA ALA A 166 18.10 -0.92 1.48
C ALA A 166 17.24 -1.04 0.21
N PHE A 167 17.84 -0.87 -0.97
CA PHE A 167 17.18 -1.13 -2.25
C PHE A 167 16.64 -2.56 -2.32
N MET A 168 17.49 -3.55 -2.03
CA MET A 168 17.11 -4.96 -2.07
C MET A 168 16.03 -5.28 -1.02
N ALA A 169 16.17 -4.74 0.18
CA ALA A 169 15.23 -4.94 1.28
C ALA A 169 13.82 -4.38 0.98
N TRP A 170 13.69 -3.42 0.08
CA TRP A 170 12.42 -2.96 -0.45
C TRP A 170 12.02 -3.72 -1.72
N PHE A 171 12.87 -3.70 -2.75
CA PHE A 171 12.49 -4.14 -4.09
C PHE A 171 12.34 -5.67 -4.22
N LEU A 172 13.12 -6.43 -3.42
CA LEU A 172 13.01 -7.89 -3.33
C LEU A 172 12.23 -8.34 -2.08
N ASN A 173 11.60 -7.41 -1.35
CA ASN A 173 10.80 -7.74 -0.18
C ASN A 173 9.63 -8.65 -0.59
N PRO A 174 9.48 -9.85 -0.01
CA PRO A 174 8.40 -10.76 -0.36
C PRO A 174 7.01 -10.16 -0.13
N PHE A 175 6.85 -9.34 0.91
CA PHE A 175 5.58 -8.67 1.20
C PHE A 175 5.25 -7.62 0.15
N VAL A 176 6.23 -6.77 -0.24
CA VAL A 176 6.05 -5.77 -1.31
C VAL A 176 5.71 -6.45 -2.64
N ILE A 177 6.44 -7.53 -3.00
CA ILE A 177 6.17 -8.31 -4.22
C ILE A 177 4.77 -8.90 -4.15
N TYR A 178 4.38 -9.48 -3.03
CA TYR A 178 3.07 -10.09 -2.86
C TYR A 178 1.95 -9.06 -3.04
N GLU A 179 2.04 -7.93 -2.34
CA GLU A 179 1.01 -6.90 -2.39
C GLU A 179 0.92 -6.21 -3.77
N SER A 180 2.03 -5.98 -4.45
CA SER A 180 2.02 -5.32 -5.76
C SER A 180 1.74 -6.28 -6.92
N ALA A 181 2.33 -7.49 -6.92
CA ALA A 181 2.28 -8.40 -8.06
C ALA A 181 1.22 -9.51 -7.92
N VAL A 182 0.92 -9.98 -6.70
CA VAL A 182 -0.12 -10.99 -6.47
C VAL A 182 -1.45 -10.31 -6.15
N HIS A 183 -1.50 -9.52 -5.11
CA HIS A 183 -2.69 -8.83 -4.66
C HIS A 183 -3.15 -7.73 -5.65
N GLY A 184 -2.22 -6.91 -6.13
CA GLY A 184 -2.55 -5.71 -6.91
C GLY A 184 -3.03 -4.55 -6.02
N ALA A 185 -2.54 -4.46 -4.78
CA ALA A 185 -2.85 -3.40 -3.84
C ALA A 185 -2.08 -2.12 -4.17
N PHE A 186 -2.79 -1.00 -4.26
CA PHE A 186 -2.21 0.30 -4.60
C PHE A 186 -1.56 1.02 -3.41
N ASP A 187 -1.49 0.40 -2.25
CA ASP A 187 -0.92 0.95 -1.02
C ASP A 187 0.57 1.34 -1.14
N VAL A 188 1.28 0.76 -2.11
CA VAL A 188 2.65 1.16 -2.47
C VAL A 188 2.72 2.63 -2.92
N ILE A 189 1.68 3.16 -3.57
CA ILE A 189 1.59 4.57 -3.99
C ILE A 189 1.53 5.48 -2.76
N VAL A 190 0.75 5.06 -1.76
CA VAL A 190 0.65 5.78 -0.47
C VAL A 190 1.98 5.81 0.24
N GLY A 191 2.66 4.65 0.33
CA GLY A 191 3.99 4.56 0.95
C GLY A 191 5.05 5.43 0.25
N PHE A 192 5.02 5.46 -1.09
CA PHE A 192 5.85 6.37 -1.87
C PHE A 192 5.55 7.85 -1.55
N ALA A 193 4.27 8.24 -1.51
CA ALA A 193 3.86 9.61 -1.23
C ALA A 193 4.29 10.06 0.18
N VAL A 194 4.14 9.18 1.19
CA VAL A 194 4.63 9.42 2.56
C VAL A 194 6.15 9.61 2.55
N LEU A 195 6.90 8.68 1.97
CA LEU A 195 8.36 8.78 1.89
C LEU A 195 8.81 10.06 1.19
N ALA A 196 8.20 10.38 0.05
CA ALA A 196 8.50 11.59 -0.71
C ALA A 196 8.24 12.86 0.12
N THR A 197 7.12 12.89 0.85
CA THR A 197 6.77 14.00 1.75
C THR A 197 7.87 14.24 2.78
N LEU A 198 8.32 13.20 3.48
CA LEU A 198 9.34 13.30 4.52
C LEU A 198 10.67 13.80 3.96
N ILE A 199 11.13 13.23 2.85
CA ILE A 199 12.38 13.62 2.19
C ILE A 199 12.31 15.07 1.68
N LEU A 200 11.18 15.48 1.12
CA LEU A 200 11.00 16.84 0.60
C LEU A 200 11.00 17.89 1.73
N ILE A 201 10.40 17.58 2.90
CA ILE A 201 10.46 18.43 4.09
C ILE A 201 11.92 18.58 4.55
N LEU A 202 12.66 17.48 4.66
CA LEU A 202 14.09 17.51 5.06
C LEU A 202 14.97 18.31 4.09
N ASN A 203 14.58 18.35 2.81
CA ASN A 203 15.30 19.12 1.77
C ASN A 203 14.78 20.56 1.62
N GLY A 204 13.89 21.04 2.49
CA GLY A 204 13.34 22.42 2.43
C GLY A 204 12.47 22.69 1.19
N ARG A 205 11.81 21.64 0.66
CA ARG A 205 10.94 21.72 -0.52
C ARG A 205 9.47 21.56 -0.15
N GLU A 206 8.99 22.41 0.74
CA GLU A 206 7.67 22.28 1.39
C GLU A 206 6.52 22.27 0.41
N TYR A 207 6.55 23.08 -0.67
CA TYR A 207 5.52 23.06 -1.70
C TYR A 207 5.34 21.66 -2.30
N TRP A 208 6.44 21.04 -2.70
CA TRP A 208 6.39 19.68 -3.25
C TRP A 208 6.07 18.62 -2.20
N ALA A 209 6.45 18.85 -0.95
CA ALA A 209 6.08 17.98 0.17
C ALA A 209 4.57 18.01 0.41
N GLY A 210 3.96 19.19 0.40
CA GLY A 210 2.51 19.34 0.50
C GLY A 210 1.78 18.67 -0.66
N ALA A 211 2.29 18.81 -1.89
CA ALA A 211 1.74 18.15 -3.06
C ALA A 211 1.82 16.61 -2.95
N ALA A 212 2.97 16.07 -2.54
CA ALA A 212 3.14 14.63 -2.33
C ALA A 212 2.21 14.08 -1.24
N TRP A 213 2.06 14.80 -0.12
CA TRP A 213 1.14 14.44 0.95
C TRP A 213 -0.32 14.43 0.48
N ALA A 214 -0.73 15.44 -0.30
CA ALA A 214 -2.08 15.51 -0.87
C ALA A 214 -2.36 14.37 -1.85
N ILE A 215 -1.39 13.99 -2.69
CA ILE A 215 -1.49 12.81 -3.56
C ILE A 215 -1.69 11.54 -2.72
N GLY A 216 -0.93 11.39 -1.64
CA GLY A 216 -1.11 10.28 -0.70
C GLY A 216 -2.53 10.22 -0.14
N ILE A 217 -3.07 11.34 0.36
CA ILE A 217 -4.45 11.43 0.88
C ILE A 217 -5.48 11.10 -0.20
N LEU A 218 -5.31 11.63 -1.41
CA LEU A 218 -6.22 11.37 -2.52
C LEU A 218 -6.02 10.00 -3.18
N THR A 219 -5.03 9.25 -2.74
CA THR A 219 -4.90 7.82 -3.02
C THR A 219 -5.61 7.01 -1.93
N LYS A 220 -5.41 7.36 -0.67
CA LYS A 220 -6.03 6.74 0.52
C LYS A 220 -5.97 7.71 1.70
N LEU A 221 -7.03 7.81 2.48
CA LEU A 221 -7.16 8.85 3.52
C LEU A 221 -6.10 8.78 4.64
N SER A 222 -5.48 7.61 4.85
CA SER A 222 -4.55 7.40 5.98
C SER A 222 -3.45 8.45 6.16
N PRO A 223 -2.79 9.00 5.11
CA PRO A 223 -1.77 10.03 5.30
C PRO A 223 -2.27 11.34 5.94
N VAL A 224 -3.60 11.56 6.01
CA VAL A 224 -4.14 12.74 6.70
C VAL A 224 -3.75 12.76 8.18
N THR A 225 -3.57 11.58 8.79
CA THR A 225 -3.15 11.42 10.19
C THR A 225 -1.76 12.01 10.48
N LEU A 226 -0.91 12.13 9.46
CA LEU A 226 0.40 12.78 9.58
C LEU A 226 0.32 14.31 9.58
N GLY A 227 -0.81 14.90 9.21
CA GLY A 227 -0.91 16.35 8.99
C GLY A 227 -0.47 17.18 10.20
N LEU A 228 -0.94 16.83 11.41
CA LEU A 228 -0.55 17.49 12.65
C LEU A 228 0.97 17.40 12.88
N GLU A 229 1.52 16.21 12.77
CA GLU A 229 2.94 15.93 12.95
C GLU A 229 3.81 16.73 11.98
N LEU A 230 3.47 16.71 10.67
CA LEU A 230 4.24 17.39 9.63
C LEU A 230 4.21 18.91 9.81
N VAL A 231 3.05 19.49 10.12
CA VAL A 231 2.91 20.93 10.38
C VAL A 231 3.74 21.36 11.58
N LEU A 232 3.65 20.62 12.68
CA LEU A 232 4.43 20.91 13.89
C LEU A 232 5.95 20.71 13.66
N ALA A 233 6.35 19.66 12.94
CA ALA A 233 7.73 19.44 12.59
C ALA A 233 8.29 20.59 11.76
N ILE A 234 7.60 21.02 10.69
CA ILE A 234 7.99 22.17 9.86
C ILE A 234 8.13 23.44 10.71
N ALA A 235 7.21 23.68 11.64
CA ALA A 235 7.21 24.84 12.51
C ALA A 235 8.38 24.85 13.49
N VAL A 236 8.80 23.67 13.99
CA VAL A 236 9.80 23.55 15.06
C VAL A 236 11.21 23.34 14.55
N MET A 237 11.42 22.65 13.43
CA MET A 237 12.73 22.40 12.82
C MET A 237 13.56 23.67 12.64
N GLU A 238 12.93 24.80 12.53
CA GLU A 238 13.55 26.06 12.15
C GLU A 238 13.90 26.98 13.32
N ASN A 239 13.22 26.82 14.46
CA ASN A 239 13.45 27.69 15.62
C ASN A 239 14.81 27.49 16.30
N SER A 240 15.64 26.57 15.84
CA SER A 240 16.95 26.27 16.42
C SER A 240 18.12 27.20 15.99
N ILE A 241 17.93 27.95 14.89
CA ILE A 241 18.99 28.87 14.39
C ILE A 241 18.37 30.19 13.91
N GLN A 242 18.28 31.19 14.79
CA GLN A 242 18.06 32.64 14.50
C GLN A 242 17.09 32.98 13.34
N GLN A 243 16.01 32.24 13.12
CA GLN A 243 15.15 32.55 11.98
C GLN A 243 13.85 33.24 12.40
N SER A 244 13.47 34.20 11.59
CA SER A 244 12.31 35.06 11.80
C SER A 244 11.02 34.25 11.62
N THR A 245 9.99 34.55 12.43
CA THR A 245 8.61 34.04 12.29
C THR A 245 8.09 34.10 10.84
N LYS A 246 8.56 35.06 10.05
CA LYS A 246 8.20 35.19 8.61
C LYS A 246 8.66 33.98 7.77
N PHE A 247 9.76 33.36 8.10
CA PHE A 247 10.28 32.22 7.36
C PHE A 247 9.47 30.96 7.67
N THR A 248 9.15 30.69 8.92
CA THR A 248 8.26 29.58 9.33
C THR A 248 6.91 29.69 8.65
N VAL A 249 6.29 30.89 8.65
CA VAL A 249 5.02 31.14 7.96
C VAL A 249 5.15 30.84 6.46
N ARG A 250 6.24 31.24 5.82
CA ARG A 250 6.49 30.98 4.39
C ARG A 250 6.57 29.48 4.09
N ARG A 251 7.24 28.69 4.93
CA ARG A 251 7.35 27.23 4.77
C ARG A 251 5.99 26.55 4.91
N LEU A 252 5.25 26.88 5.99
CA LEU A 252 3.90 26.35 6.21
C LEU A 252 2.95 26.77 5.08
N ALA A 253 3.03 28.03 4.63
CA ALA A 253 2.25 28.49 3.49
C ALA A 253 2.63 27.73 2.21
N GLY A 254 3.93 27.46 1.98
CA GLY A 254 4.40 26.65 0.86
C GLY A 254 3.83 25.24 0.90
N PHE A 255 3.88 24.58 2.05
CA PHE A 255 3.30 23.25 2.26
C PHE A 255 1.78 23.24 2.01
N GLY A 256 1.05 24.18 2.61
CA GLY A 256 -0.39 24.32 2.42
C GLY A 256 -0.78 24.62 0.97
N LEU A 257 -0.03 25.49 0.28
CA LEU A 257 -0.26 25.81 -1.12
C LEU A 257 -0.04 24.59 -2.03
N GLY A 258 1.07 23.87 -1.82
CA GLY A 258 1.35 22.65 -2.57
C GLY A 258 0.25 21.60 -2.38
N ALA A 259 -0.20 21.40 -1.15
CA ALA A 259 -1.31 20.49 -0.85
C ALA A 259 -2.61 20.97 -1.51
N GLY A 260 -2.97 22.24 -1.37
CA GLY A 260 -4.18 22.82 -1.95
C GLY A 260 -4.23 22.72 -3.47
N VAL A 261 -3.11 23.04 -4.14
CA VAL A 261 -3.01 22.94 -5.63
C VAL A 261 -3.16 21.48 -6.07
N ALA A 262 -2.46 20.55 -5.45
CA ALA A 262 -2.56 19.12 -5.81
C ALA A 262 -3.98 18.58 -5.56
N MET A 263 -4.59 18.90 -4.41
CA MET A 263 -5.97 18.52 -4.13
C MET A 263 -6.94 19.14 -5.15
N GLY A 264 -6.81 20.43 -5.46
CA GLY A 264 -7.66 21.10 -6.43
C GLY A 264 -7.58 20.48 -7.82
N CYS A 265 -6.36 20.26 -8.33
CA CYS A 265 -6.14 19.64 -9.64
C CYS A 265 -6.71 18.21 -9.72
N LEU A 266 -6.52 17.40 -8.68
CA LEU A 266 -6.99 16.02 -8.69
C LEU A 266 -8.48 15.89 -8.37
N ALA A 267 -9.08 16.87 -7.66
CA ALA A 267 -10.52 16.90 -7.41
C ALA A 267 -11.30 17.55 -8.58
N ALA A 268 -10.65 18.34 -9.43
CA ALA A 268 -11.33 19.06 -10.51
C ALA A 268 -12.19 18.16 -11.42
N PRO A 269 -11.73 16.97 -11.89
CA PRO A 269 -12.56 16.09 -12.69
C PRO A 269 -13.83 15.64 -11.95
N LEU A 270 -13.77 15.41 -10.64
CA LEU A 270 -14.93 15.01 -9.84
C LEU A 270 -15.95 16.15 -9.70
N VAL A 271 -15.45 17.37 -9.51
CA VAL A 271 -16.31 18.58 -9.46
C VAL A 271 -17.04 18.77 -10.77
N LEU A 272 -16.30 18.68 -11.90
CA LEU A 272 -16.86 18.81 -13.23
C LEU A 272 -17.90 17.73 -13.57
N GLN A 273 -17.72 16.53 -13.04
CA GLN A 273 -18.65 15.40 -13.23
C GLN A 273 -19.80 15.38 -12.18
N GLY A 274 -19.83 16.29 -11.22
CA GLY A 274 -20.81 16.24 -10.11
C GLY A 274 -20.66 15.03 -9.18
N SER A 275 -19.48 14.38 -9.17
CA SER A 275 -19.24 13.11 -8.48
C SER A 275 -18.73 13.25 -7.04
N VAL A 276 -18.48 14.47 -6.57
CA VAL A 276 -17.98 14.73 -5.20
C VAL A 276 -18.89 14.17 -4.11
N PRO A 277 -20.22 14.34 -4.16
CA PRO A 277 -21.10 13.75 -3.13
C PRO A 277 -21.02 12.23 -3.08
N ALA A 278 -20.96 11.56 -4.26
CA ALA A 278 -20.82 10.10 -4.35
C ALA A 278 -19.46 9.63 -3.79
N MET A 279 -18.38 10.34 -4.10
CA MET A 279 -17.07 10.07 -3.52
C MET A 279 -17.10 10.14 -2.00
N LEU A 280 -17.61 11.24 -1.44
CA LEU A 280 -17.67 11.44 0.01
C LEU A 280 -18.52 10.36 0.67
N HIS A 281 -19.70 10.07 0.11
CA HIS A 281 -20.56 8.99 0.61
C HIS A 281 -19.83 7.66 0.65
N ASN A 282 -19.24 7.22 -0.46
CA ASN A 282 -18.57 5.91 -0.56
C ASN A 282 -17.37 5.80 0.39
N VAL A 283 -16.53 6.83 0.44
CA VAL A 283 -15.33 6.86 1.28
C VAL A 283 -15.69 6.87 2.77
N PHE A 284 -16.65 7.69 3.20
CA PHE A 284 -17.03 7.75 4.61
C PHE A 284 -17.88 6.56 5.05
N THR A 285 -18.72 6.00 4.20
CA THR A 285 -19.46 4.77 4.50
C THR A 285 -18.47 3.60 4.72
N ARG A 286 -17.41 3.52 3.91
CA ARG A 286 -16.36 2.51 4.11
C ARG A 286 -15.62 2.71 5.44
N ALA A 287 -15.33 3.94 5.82
CA ALA A 287 -14.67 4.26 7.09
C ALA A 287 -15.51 3.90 8.34
N GLN A 288 -16.83 3.81 8.18
CA GLN A 288 -17.76 3.46 9.25
C GLN A 288 -18.07 1.95 9.33
N GLN A 289 -17.53 1.13 8.42
CA GLN A 289 -17.76 -0.30 8.48
C GLN A 289 -17.19 -0.88 9.79
N PRO A 290 -18.01 -1.64 10.52
CA PRO A 290 -17.53 -2.33 11.70
C PRO A 290 -16.50 -3.40 11.31
N VAL A 291 -15.83 -3.93 12.29
CA VAL A 291 -14.78 -4.94 12.23
C VAL A 291 -14.91 -5.91 11.05
N THR A 292 -13.88 -5.97 10.20
CA THR A 292 -13.82 -6.96 9.10
C THR A 292 -13.11 -8.24 9.55
N ILE A 293 -13.47 -9.36 8.91
CA ILE A 293 -12.73 -10.62 9.02
C ILE A 293 -11.32 -10.36 8.46
N GLY A 294 -10.26 -10.77 9.17
CA GLY A 294 -8.89 -10.68 8.67
C GLY A 294 -8.13 -9.38 8.96
N GLY A 295 -8.35 -8.72 10.11
CA GLY A 295 -7.64 -7.49 10.46
C GLY A 295 -6.28 -7.70 11.15
N MET A 296 -5.27 -6.90 10.74
CA MET A 296 -3.95 -6.81 11.38
C MET A 296 -3.92 -5.87 12.60
N SER A 297 -5.07 -5.39 13.06
CA SER A 297 -5.25 -4.50 14.20
C SER A 297 -5.42 -5.27 15.53
N PHE A 298 -5.74 -4.55 16.59
CA PHE A 298 -6.10 -5.17 17.89
C PHE A 298 -7.24 -6.20 17.76
N SER A 299 -8.10 -6.08 16.77
CA SER A 299 -9.16 -7.06 16.49
C SER A 299 -8.60 -8.45 16.16
N GLY A 300 -7.32 -8.56 15.80
CA GLY A 300 -6.62 -9.82 15.62
C GLY A 300 -6.48 -10.68 16.86
N LEU A 301 -6.73 -10.14 18.07
CA LEU A 301 -6.84 -10.94 19.30
C LEU A 301 -7.83 -12.10 19.16
N ARG A 302 -8.88 -11.95 18.36
CA ARG A 302 -9.87 -12.99 18.07
C ARG A 302 -9.32 -14.27 17.45
N TYR A 303 -8.17 -14.18 16.75
CA TYR A 303 -7.50 -15.35 16.19
C TYR A 303 -6.94 -16.28 17.28
N LEU A 304 -6.79 -15.77 18.49
CA LEU A 304 -6.40 -16.58 19.62
C LEU A 304 -7.65 -17.18 20.27
N LYS A 305 -7.71 -18.51 20.35
CA LYS A 305 -8.85 -19.27 20.85
C LYS A 305 -9.53 -18.73 22.11
N PRO A 306 -8.79 -18.24 23.16
CA PRO A 306 -9.43 -17.67 24.35
C PRO A 306 -10.24 -16.39 24.07
N PHE A 307 -10.00 -15.71 22.95
CA PHE A 307 -10.61 -14.43 22.58
C PHE A 307 -11.54 -14.53 21.37
N SER A 308 -11.90 -15.75 20.93
CA SER A 308 -12.72 -15.96 19.73
C SER A 308 -14.10 -15.27 19.80
N GLY A 309 -14.69 -15.16 20.99
CA GLY A 309 -15.94 -14.43 21.22
C GLY A 309 -15.82 -12.90 21.09
N LEU A 310 -14.60 -12.35 21.02
CA LEU A 310 -14.38 -10.91 20.92
C LEU A 310 -14.97 -10.33 19.62
N LEU A 311 -14.97 -11.10 18.53
CA LEU A 311 -15.53 -10.67 17.26
C LEU A 311 -17.04 -10.45 17.36
N GLU A 312 -17.76 -11.41 17.90
CA GLU A 312 -19.21 -11.32 18.08
C GLU A 312 -19.57 -10.14 19.00
N TRP A 313 -18.86 -10.01 20.13
CA TRP A 313 -18.99 -8.86 21.02
C TRP A 313 -18.75 -7.53 20.27
N ALA A 314 -17.69 -7.44 19.45
CA ALA A 314 -17.36 -6.24 18.71
C ALA A 314 -18.40 -5.89 17.64
N PHE A 315 -19.03 -6.87 17.00
CA PHE A 315 -20.15 -6.63 16.09
C PHE A 315 -21.37 -6.10 16.82
N GLN A 316 -21.72 -6.73 17.94
CA GLN A 316 -22.87 -6.32 18.77
C GLN A 316 -22.66 -4.91 19.38
N ASN A 317 -21.40 -4.51 19.63
CA ASN A 317 -21.01 -3.24 20.23
C ASN A 317 -20.22 -2.34 19.26
N SER A 318 -20.51 -2.40 17.98
CA SER A 318 -19.72 -1.72 16.93
C SER A 318 -19.56 -0.23 17.15
N GLY A 319 -20.58 0.46 17.63
CA GLY A 319 -20.52 1.89 17.97
C GLY A 319 -19.48 2.21 19.06
N VAL A 320 -19.44 1.38 20.11
CA VAL A 320 -18.46 1.53 21.21
C VAL A 320 -17.04 1.25 20.70
N VAL A 321 -16.87 0.21 19.89
CA VAL A 321 -15.57 -0.15 19.32
C VAL A 321 -15.04 0.96 18.40
N ILE A 322 -15.89 1.52 17.54
CA ILE A 322 -15.50 2.61 16.63
C ILE A 322 -15.13 3.85 17.44
N GLN A 323 -15.92 4.22 18.44
CA GLN A 323 -15.64 5.38 19.28
C GLN A 323 -14.34 5.22 20.09
N ALA A 324 -14.15 4.08 20.72
CA ALA A 324 -12.93 3.77 21.47
C ALA A 324 -11.68 3.78 20.57
N SER A 325 -11.78 3.14 19.40
CA SER A 325 -10.74 3.13 18.39
C SER A 325 -10.38 4.54 17.93
N THR A 326 -11.37 5.35 17.55
CA THR A 326 -11.16 6.73 17.10
C THR A 326 -10.50 7.57 18.18
N THR A 327 -10.96 7.46 19.43
CA THR A 327 -10.37 8.18 20.56
C THR A 327 -8.91 7.77 20.77
N ALA A 328 -8.63 6.46 20.76
CA ALA A 328 -7.28 5.94 20.91
C ALA A 328 -6.35 6.39 19.76
N GLN A 329 -6.85 6.42 18.52
CA GLN A 329 -6.12 6.94 17.36
C GLN A 329 -5.77 8.42 17.51
N ILE A 330 -6.72 9.26 17.93
CA ILE A 330 -6.48 10.70 18.16
C ILE A 330 -5.38 10.89 19.22
N VAL A 331 -5.48 10.18 20.35
CA VAL A 331 -4.47 10.23 21.41
C VAL A 331 -3.10 9.77 20.88
N ALA A 332 -3.04 8.68 20.13
CA ALA A 332 -1.80 8.17 19.55
C ALA A 332 -1.16 9.17 18.57
N ILE A 333 -1.96 9.79 17.68
CA ILE A 333 -1.49 10.84 16.77
C ILE A 333 -0.89 12.01 17.56
N ALA A 334 -1.56 12.46 18.62
CA ALA A 334 -1.05 13.55 19.47
C ALA A 334 0.26 13.18 20.17
N LEU A 335 0.38 11.95 20.67
CA LEU A 335 1.61 11.44 21.31
C LEU A 335 2.77 11.38 20.32
N TRP A 336 2.56 10.84 19.11
CA TRP A 336 3.60 10.78 18.09
C TRP A 336 3.98 12.16 17.55
N ALA A 337 3.02 13.07 17.38
CA ALA A 337 3.31 14.46 17.03
C ALA A 337 4.14 15.14 18.12
N THR A 338 3.84 14.91 19.40
CA THR A 338 4.64 15.40 20.54
C THR A 338 6.04 14.81 20.52
N TRP A 339 6.19 13.52 20.29
CA TRP A 339 7.48 12.85 20.10
C TRP A 339 8.30 13.54 19.00
N THR A 340 7.70 13.74 17.83
CA THR A 340 8.35 14.37 16.70
C THR A 340 8.79 15.80 17.03
N VAL A 341 7.95 16.60 17.70
CA VAL A 341 8.29 17.95 18.14
C VAL A 341 9.49 17.97 19.10
N ILE A 342 9.54 17.04 20.05
CA ILE A 342 10.66 16.95 21.01
C ILE A 342 11.95 16.55 20.29
N MET A 343 11.88 15.56 19.41
CA MET A 343 13.05 14.95 18.79
C MET A 343 13.57 15.72 17.59
N VAL A 344 12.70 16.45 16.85
CA VAL A 344 13.09 17.14 15.61
C VAL A 344 14.15 18.21 15.79
N ARG A 345 14.26 18.79 16.98
CA ARG A 345 15.32 19.76 17.32
C ARG A 345 16.68 19.10 17.51
N LYS A 346 16.70 17.83 17.85
CA LYS A 346 17.91 17.05 18.11
C LYS A 346 18.37 16.33 16.85
N ASP A 347 17.50 15.57 16.21
CA ASP A 347 17.73 14.90 14.94
C ASP A 347 16.45 14.91 14.08
N PRO A 348 16.36 15.79 13.06
CA PRO A 348 15.19 15.89 12.19
C PRO A 348 14.90 14.60 11.41
N VAL A 349 15.94 13.85 11.00
CA VAL A 349 15.76 12.61 10.25
C VAL A 349 15.17 11.55 11.15
N PHE A 350 15.78 11.33 12.32
CA PHE A 350 15.26 10.39 13.31
C PHE A 350 13.82 10.71 13.69
N ALA A 351 13.53 11.97 14.02
CA ALA A 351 12.21 12.40 14.46
C ALA A 351 11.13 12.17 13.43
N LEU A 352 11.31 12.66 12.20
CA LEU A 352 10.31 12.54 11.14
C LEU A 352 10.06 11.10 10.74
N PHE A 353 11.10 10.27 10.62
CA PHE A 353 10.93 8.89 10.22
C PHE A 353 10.30 8.03 11.33
N THR A 354 10.76 8.17 12.58
CA THR A 354 10.17 7.40 13.69
C THR A 354 8.76 7.87 14.05
N GLY A 355 8.52 9.17 14.04
CA GLY A 355 7.20 9.76 14.28
C GLY A 355 6.18 9.30 13.25
N SER A 356 6.49 9.44 11.95
CA SER A 356 5.56 9.08 10.89
C SER A 356 5.29 7.57 10.81
N VAL A 357 6.32 6.74 10.99
CA VAL A 357 6.13 5.28 11.11
C VAL A 357 5.29 4.97 12.35
N GLY A 358 5.59 5.61 13.50
CA GLY A 358 4.84 5.44 14.74
C GLY A 358 3.37 5.82 14.59
N THR A 359 3.09 6.98 14.01
CA THR A 359 1.73 7.46 13.75
C THR A 359 0.94 6.48 12.89
N LEU A 360 1.48 6.08 11.72
CA LEU A 360 0.77 5.20 10.79
C LEU A 360 0.65 3.77 11.30
N ALA A 361 1.69 3.23 11.94
CA ALA A 361 1.64 1.88 12.51
C ALA A 361 0.64 1.82 13.69
N THR A 362 0.64 2.81 14.57
CA THR A 362 -0.31 2.86 15.69
C THR A 362 -1.73 3.10 15.20
N PHE A 363 -1.92 3.97 14.19
CA PHE A 363 -3.21 4.15 13.53
C PHE A 363 -3.74 2.82 12.98
N MET A 364 -2.90 2.05 12.28
CA MET A 364 -3.25 0.72 11.77
C MET A 364 -3.61 -0.23 12.92
N LEU A 365 -2.79 -0.32 13.96
CA LEU A 365 -3.02 -1.23 15.10
C LEU A 365 -4.31 -0.92 15.85
N LEU A 366 -4.68 0.35 15.96
CA LEU A 366 -5.89 0.81 16.66
C LEU A 366 -7.12 0.86 15.75
N SER A 367 -6.99 0.68 14.44
CA SER A 367 -8.13 0.69 13.52
C SER A 367 -9.02 -0.54 13.71
N PRO A 368 -10.36 -0.40 13.66
CA PRO A 368 -11.26 -1.55 13.65
C PRO A 368 -11.04 -2.45 12.44
N VAL A 369 -10.59 -1.85 11.34
CA VAL A 369 -10.29 -2.53 10.06
C VAL A 369 -8.86 -2.21 9.68
N ALA A 370 -8.00 -3.21 9.63
CA ALA A 370 -6.62 -3.03 9.16
C ALA A 370 -6.18 -4.26 8.36
N ASN A 371 -6.07 -4.09 7.07
CA ASN A 371 -5.56 -5.11 6.17
C ASN A 371 -4.02 -5.11 6.18
N PRO A 372 -3.36 -6.22 5.85
CA PRO A 372 -1.90 -6.32 5.88
C PRO A 372 -1.23 -5.29 4.96
N GLN A 373 -1.80 -4.97 3.80
CA GLN A 373 -1.26 -3.97 2.88
C GLN A 373 -1.08 -2.58 3.50
N TYR A 374 -1.72 -2.26 4.64
CA TYR A 374 -1.54 -0.98 5.34
C TYR A 374 -0.12 -0.79 5.88
N ILE A 375 0.64 -1.86 6.03
CA ILE A 375 2.05 -1.81 6.37
C ILE A 375 2.86 -1.08 5.28
N LEU A 376 2.45 -1.16 4.01
CA LEU A 376 3.11 -0.46 2.91
C LEU A 376 3.08 1.06 3.06
N TRP A 377 2.18 1.66 3.85
CA TRP A 377 2.13 3.11 4.03
C TRP A 377 3.37 3.68 4.72
N TRP A 378 3.99 2.89 5.60
CA TRP A 378 5.11 3.30 6.43
C TRP A 378 6.36 2.42 6.26
N LEU A 379 6.25 1.29 5.60
CA LEU A 379 7.38 0.39 5.37
C LEU A 379 8.54 1.05 4.58
N PRO A 380 8.32 1.93 3.57
CA PRO A 380 9.42 2.64 2.91
C PRO A 380 10.21 3.54 3.87
N ALA A 381 9.50 4.26 4.74
CA ALA A 381 10.11 5.10 5.76
C ALA A 381 10.89 4.26 6.78
N LEU A 382 10.33 3.15 7.23
CA LEU A 382 11.03 2.19 8.10
C LEU A 382 12.29 1.64 7.42
N THR A 383 12.22 1.30 6.13
CA THR A 383 13.39 0.82 5.37
C THR A 383 14.52 1.86 5.42
N VAL A 384 14.22 3.12 5.13
CA VAL A 384 15.23 4.20 5.23
C VAL A 384 15.81 4.26 6.65
N PHE A 385 14.96 4.31 7.67
CA PHE A 385 15.41 4.39 9.06
C PHE A 385 16.37 3.24 9.42
N VAL A 386 15.96 2.00 9.17
CA VAL A 386 16.73 0.81 9.56
C VAL A 386 18.09 0.75 8.87
N PHE A 387 18.14 1.05 7.57
CA PHE A 387 19.38 0.95 6.80
C PHE A 387 20.28 2.20 6.94
N ALA A 388 19.73 3.35 7.28
CA ALA A 388 20.52 4.53 7.62
C ALA A 388 21.13 4.40 9.03
N SER A 389 20.34 4.04 10.03
CA SER A 389 20.82 3.91 11.42
C SER A 389 21.64 2.63 11.64
N GLY A 390 21.41 1.58 10.88
CA GLY A 390 21.98 0.25 11.11
C GLY A 390 21.36 -0.49 12.28
N ARG A 391 20.16 -0.08 12.73
CA ARG A 391 19.45 -0.64 13.89
C ARG A 391 18.06 -1.13 13.48
N GLY A 392 17.57 -2.20 14.12
CA GLY A 392 16.22 -2.69 13.90
C GLY A 392 16.04 -3.67 12.74
N TYR A 393 17.11 -4.26 12.20
CA TYR A 393 17.04 -5.21 11.07
C TYR A 393 16.09 -6.39 11.31
N TRP A 394 16.12 -6.99 12.52
CA TRP A 394 15.25 -8.10 12.86
C TRP A 394 13.78 -7.70 12.93
N HIS A 395 13.49 -6.52 13.48
CA HIS A 395 12.12 -6.00 13.52
C HIS A 395 11.61 -5.74 12.10
N PHE A 396 12.45 -5.13 11.26
CA PHE A 396 12.12 -4.94 9.85
C PHE A 396 11.86 -6.28 9.14
N ALA A 397 12.71 -7.30 9.36
CA ALA A 397 12.53 -8.60 8.75
C ALA A 397 11.22 -9.27 9.18
N LEU A 398 10.90 -9.24 10.47
CA LEU A 398 9.64 -9.80 10.99
C LEU A 398 8.41 -9.05 10.47
N ILE A 399 8.45 -7.71 10.45
CA ILE A 399 7.39 -6.85 9.90
C ILE A 399 7.22 -7.06 8.39
N SER A 400 8.26 -7.48 7.69
CA SER A 400 8.21 -7.76 6.24
C SER A 400 7.77 -9.18 5.90
N LEU A 401 8.07 -10.16 6.75
CA LEU A 401 7.84 -11.57 6.43
C LEU A 401 6.52 -12.11 7.01
N ALA A 402 6.22 -11.78 8.28
CA ALA A 402 5.04 -12.31 8.92
C ALA A 402 3.72 -11.88 8.23
N PRO A 403 3.56 -10.63 7.75
CA PRO A 403 2.36 -10.24 7.01
C PRO A 403 2.13 -10.98 5.70
N VAL A 404 3.17 -11.54 5.08
CA VAL A 404 3.02 -12.38 3.88
C VAL A 404 2.11 -13.58 4.18
N LEU A 405 2.34 -14.25 5.32
CA LEU A 405 1.51 -15.38 5.74
C LEU A 405 0.06 -14.95 5.96
N PHE A 406 -0.13 -13.76 6.50
CA PHE A 406 -1.46 -13.19 6.69
C PHE A 406 -2.16 -12.90 5.36
N SER A 407 -1.45 -12.26 4.42
CA SER A 407 -1.97 -11.96 3.08
C SER A 407 -2.27 -13.24 2.31
N VAL A 408 -1.39 -14.25 2.36
CA VAL A 408 -1.64 -15.56 1.77
C VAL A 408 -2.90 -16.21 2.36
N ALA A 409 -3.10 -16.10 3.67
CA ALA A 409 -4.28 -16.66 4.32
C ALA A 409 -5.59 -15.94 3.91
N ILE A 410 -5.57 -14.60 3.76
CA ILE A 410 -6.73 -13.84 3.30
C ILE A 410 -7.09 -14.20 1.85
N LEU A 411 -6.10 -14.26 0.96
CA LEU A 411 -6.34 -14.45 -0.46
C LEU A 411 -6.63 -15.91 -0.81
N GLY A 412 -6.09 -16.81 0.00
CA GLY A 412 -6.23 -18.23 -0.18
C GLY A 412 -5.83 -18.71 -1.58
N PRO A 413 -6.34 -19.87 -1.99
CA PRO A 413 -6.05 -20.43 -3.30
C PRO A 413 -6.67 -19.63 -4.46
N THR A 414 -7.69 -18.81 -4.21
CA THR A 414 -8.39 -18.05 -5.26
C THR A 414 -7.49 -17.08 -6.01
N ALA A 415 -6.50 -16.49 -5.31
CA ALA A 415 -5.60 -15.52 -5.89
C ALA A 415 -4.83 -16.03 -7.12
N VAL A 416 -4.53 -17.32 -7.16
CA VAL A 416 -3.80 -17.98 -8.25
C VAL A 416 -4.71 -18.88 -9.07
N LEU A 417 -5.51 -19.68 -8.41
CA LEU A 417 -6.29 -20.73 -9.08
C LEU A 417 -7.45 -20.17 -9.90
N GLY A 418 -8.07 -19.05 -9.47
CA GLY A 418 -9.18 -18.43 -10.20
C GLY A 418 -8.80 -18.04 -11.64
N PRO A 419 -7.75 -17.20 -11.84
CA PRO A 419 -7.30 -16.86 -13.19
C PRO A 419 -6.82 -18.07 -14.01
N LEU A 420 -6.13 -19.04 -13.39
CA LEU A 420 -5.70 -20.24 -14.08
C LEU A 420 -6.89 -21.09 -14.56
N ALA A 421 -7.92 -21.30 -13.72
CA ALA A 421 -9.09 -22.06 -14.10
C ALA A 421 -9.87 -21.37 -15.23
N THR A 422 -10.05 -20.05 -15.14
CA THR A 422 -10.87 -19.29 -16.09
C THR A 422 -10.20 -19.12 -17.46
N TYR A 423 -8.91 -18.79 -17.49
CA TYR A 423 -8.23 -18.42 -18.73
C TYR A 423 -7.37 -19.51 -19.36
N THR A 424 -6.92 -20.51 -18.59
CA THR A 424 -6.10 -21.59 -19.13
C THR A 424 -6.85 -22.92 -19.24
N HIS A 425 -7.94 -23.07 -18.51
CA HIS A 425 -8.70 -24.32 -18.37
C HIS A 425 -7.88 -25.52 -17.88
N LEU A 426 -6.68 -25.27 -17.33
CA LEU A 426 -5.82 -26.32 -16.76
C LEU A 426 -6.40 -26.94 -15.50
N ILE A 427 -7.25 -26.19 -14.80
CA ILE A 427 -7.91 -26.59 -13.56
C ILE A 427 -9.41 -26.34 -13.72
N PRO A 428 -10.29 -27.29 -13.43
CA PRO A 428 -11.74 -27.05 -13.47
C PRO A 428 -12.16 -26.09 -12.34
N VAL A 429 -13.16 -25.26 -12.60
CA VAL A 429 -13.69 -24.28 -11.61
C VAL A 429 -14.17 -24.98 -10.34
N SER A 430 -14.78 -26.18 -10.46
CA SER A 430 -15.21 -26.97 -9.30
C SER A 430 -14.04 -27.29 -8.35
N ALA A 431 -12.88 -27.64 -8.88
CA ALA A 431 -11.70 -27.91 -8.05
C ALA A 431 -11.19 -26.68 -7.31
N VAL A 432 -11.36 -25.47 -7.89
CA VAL A 432 -11.06 -24.21 -7.18
C VAL A 432 -12.05 -24.01 -6.05
N ASN A 433 -13.34 -24.20 -6.29
CA ASN A 433 -14.37 -24.08 -5.27
C ASN A 433 -14.14 -25.04 -4.09
N ASP A 434 -13.76 -26.30 -4.38
CA ASP A 434 -13.43 -27.30 -3.37
C ASP A 434 -12.23 -26.87 -2.51
N GLN A 435 -11.19 -26.29 -3.13
CA GLN A 435 -10.03 -25.76 -2.41
C GLN A 435 -10.37 -24.56 -1.54
N VAL A 436 -11.24 -23.67 -2.01
CA VAL A 436 -11.73 -22.53 -1.24
C VAL A 436 -12.51 -23.00 -0.02
N ALA A 437 -13.44 -23.95 -0.20
CA ALA A 437 -14.19 -24.56 0.89
C ALA A 437 -13.26 -25.23 1.91
N ALA A 438 -12.28 -26.00 1.45
CA ALA A 438 -11.29 -26.61 2.32
C ALA A 438 -10.46 -25.58 3.12
N TRP A 439 -10.15 -24.45 2.50
CA TRP A 439 -9.33 -23.41 3.12
C TRP A 439 -10.05 -22.65 4.23
N TYR A 440 -11.29 -22.25 3.99
CA TYR A 440 -12.05 -21.38 4.90
C TYR A 440 -13.03 -22.13 5.81
N MET A 441 -13.51 -23.32 5.41
CA MET A 441 -14.52 -24.08 6.15
C MET A 441 -13.96 -25.30 6.90
N SER A 442 -12.70 -25.68 6.64
CA SER A 442 -12.08 -26.77 7.39
C SER A 442 -11.82 -26.35 8.85
N PRO A 443 -12.04 -27.24 9.84
CA PRO A 443 -11.77 -26.92 11.23
C PRO A 443 -10.31 -26.58 11.42
N ALA A 444 -10.05 -25.52 12.19
CA ALA A 444 -8.71 -25.11 12.56
C ALA A 444 -8.00 -26.21 13.37
N ARG A 445 -6.70 -26.32 13.12
CA ARG A 445 -5.87 -27.35 13.78
C ARG A 445 -5.27 -26.86 15.09
N LEU A 446 -4.87 -25.61 15.18
CA LEU A 446 -4.08 -25.07 16.29
C LEU A 446 -4.68 -23.83 16.97
N TRP A 447 -5.10 -22.81 16.23
CA TRP A 447 -5.29 -21.47 16.76
C TRP A 447 -6.72 -20.92 16.68
N GLY A 448 -7.49 -21.27 15.70
CA GLY A 448 -8.74 -20.59 15.39
C GLY A 448 -9.91 -21.50 14.99
N THR A 449 -10.77 -20.98 14.14
CA THR A 449 -12.01 -21.62 13.70
C THR A 449 -11.94 -22.18 12.27
N SER A 450 -10.87 -21.87 11.55
CA SER A 450 -10.63 -22.37 10.18
C SER A 450 -9.14 -22.62 9.93
N LEU A 451 -8.81 -23.31 8.84
CA LEU A 451 -7.42 -23.52 8.43
C LEU A 451 -6.69 -22.17 8.19
N ALA A 452 -7.39 -21.18 7.68
CA ALA A 452 -6.88 -19.84 7.49
C ALA A 452 -6.45 -19.20 8.83
N ASP A 453 -7.18 -19.44 9.92
CA ASP A 453 -6.87 -18.91 11.23
C ASP A 453 -5.55 -19.43 11.80
N ASP A 454 -5.14 -20.64 11.41
CA ASP A 454 -3.83 -21.20 11.80
C ASP A 454 -2.65 -20.38 11.22
N PHE A 455 -2.87 -19.62 10.14
CA PHE A 455 -1.92 -18.68 9.56
C PHE A 455 -2.10 -17.25 10.11
N PHE A 456 -3.35 -16.83 10.35
CA PHE A 456 -3.65 -15.48 10.87
C PHE A 456 -3.06 -15.23 12.24
N ALA A 457 -3.25 -16.16 13.17
CA ALA A 457 -2.83 -15.99 14.56
C ALA A 457 -1.31 -15.77 14.71
N PRO A 458 -0.43 -16.63 14.20
CA PRO A 458 1.01 -16.45 14.32
C PRO A 458 1.51 -15.22 13.53
N ALA A 459 0.97 -14.97 12.33
CA ALA A 459 1.36 -13.82 11.54
C ALA A 459 1.00 -12.50 12.23
N TRP A 460 -0.20 -12.40 12.79
CA TRP A 460 -0.65 -11.26 13.57
C TRP A 460 0.23 -11.06 14.81
N LEU A 461 0.43 -12.11 15.62
CA LEU A 461 1.18 -12.04 16.87
C LEU A 461 2.62 -11.57 16.63
N VAL A 462 3.30 -12.16 15.65
CA VAL A 462 4.69 -11.82 15.32
C VAL A 462 4.79 -10.38 14.82
N THR A 463 3.86 -9.95 13.94
CA THR A 463 3.87 -8.58 13.39
C THR A 463 3.65 -7.54 14.50
N VAL A 464 2.63 -7.73 15.32
CA VAL A 464 2.31 -6.79 16.42
C VAL A 464 3.45 -6.73 17.44
N ALA A 465 3.98 -7.88 17.83
CA ALA A 465 5.12 -7.94 18.75
C ALA A 465 6.37 -7.24 18.18
N ALA A 466 6.65 -7.42 16.88
CA ALA A 466 7.76 -6.75 16.21
C ALA A 466 7.59 -5.22 16.17
N ILE A 467 6.39 -4.71 15.92
CA ILE A 467 6.08 -3.27 15.94
C ILE A 467 6.28 -2.70 17.35
N ILE A 468 5.74 -3.36 18.38
CA ILE A 468 5.89 -2.91 19.77
C ILE A 468 7.37 -2.91 20.18
N ALA A 469 8.10 -3.97 19.86
CA ALA A 469 9.53 -4.07 20.15
C ALA A 469 10.34 -2.97 19.44
N LEU A 470 9.97 -2.62 18.20
CA LEU A 470 10.58 -1.52 17.46
C LEU A 470 10.38 -0.17 18.17
N PHE A 471 9.19 0.10 18.71
CA PHE A 471 8.92 1.32 19.48
C PHE A 471 9.79 1.38 20.75
N VAL A 472 9.97 0.25 21.44
CA VAL A 472 10.87 0.17 22.60
C VAL A 472 12.32 0.48 22.21
N VAL A 473 12.77 -0.03 21.05
CA VAL A 473 14.11 0.30 20.52
C VAL A 473 14.27 1.80 20.28
N TRP A 474 13.27 2.47 19.69
CA TRP A 474 13.33 3.92 19.45
C TRP A 474 13.37 4.72 20.75
N ILE A 475 12.59 4.35 21.76
CA ILE A 475 12.62 4.99 23.06
C ILE A 475 14.01 4.84 23.71
N ARG A 476 14.65 3.67 23.58
CA ARG A 476 16.02 3.45 24.08
C ARG A 476 17.04 4.33 23.35
N ILE A 477 17.00 4.36 22.00
CA ILE A 477 17.86 5.22 21.20
C ILE A 477 17.71 6.68 21.63
N ALA A 478 16.48 7.14 21.79
CA ALA A 478 16.21 8.50 22.21
C ALA A 478 16.77 8.84 23.58
N ARG A 479 16.74 7.90 24.54
CA ARG A 479 17.33 8.07 25.86
C ARG A 479 18.86 8.05 25.83
N GLU A 480 19.47 7.18 25.02
CA GLU A 480 20.93 7.01 24.98
C GLU A 480 21.64 8.13 24.21
N GLU A 481 21.05 8.58 23.11
CA GLU A 481 21.71 9.54 22.20
C GLU A 481 21.29 10.99 22.46
N PHE A 482 20.16 11.24 23.13
CA PHE A 482 19.58 12.56 23.25
C PHE A 482 19.23 12.99 24.69
N SER A 483 19.54 12.16 25.70
CA SER A 483 19.54 12.57 27.10
C SER A 483 20.83 13.32 27.44
#